data_3450dd66d097894766f261d04970a382
#
_entry.id   3450dd66d097894766f261d04970a382
#
_cell.length_a   1.000
_cell.length_b   1.000
_cell.length_c   1.000
_cell.angle_alpha   90.00
_cell.angle_beta   90.00
_cell.angle_gamma   90.00
#
_symmetry.space_group_name_H-M   'P 1'
#
loop_
_entity.id
_entity.type
_entity.pdbx_description
1 polymer ?
#
loop_
_entity_poly.entity_id
_entity_poly.type
_entity_poly.pdbx_seq_one_letter_code
_entity_poly.pdbx_strand_id
1 'polypeptide(L)'
;MRAALRAAAGHADAWLASLAERPVRPAHGAAEVLARLDGRLPAGPSDPVAVVDALVEAVGGGLTATGSPRFFGYVVGGTLPAALAADLLAVVWDQNAALASLSPAASAAEAVAGRWVAELLGLPSGVSVGFTTGTQMAHVTALAAARQRVLADAGWDVAADGLTGAPPVRVLAGADRHATVDAALRLLGFGTRTIVEVATDGLGRMRPGALRAALDADADADATAAAAADHRTATQRPTIVVAQAGEINTGAFDPLAEICALARAHGAWVHVDGAFGLWAKASASAPRRALVAGAELADSWATDGHKWLNVPYDCGIALVADRTAHRQAMSASADYFVLDSAGQLDPVDWTPEFSRRARALAVYAALRSLGRSGLRDLVDRCCDLADDAATRLAALPGVTVLNATGDRGGPGPLVALNQVLIRVDDPSPAADRAHDPRPAVGTAARGDRLTRRVTAAVTAGGEAYVTGTVWRGRAAMRLSVSNWATTRREIDRAVAAIAEAIADAAAEARRGPVRPGTVTVPAMAGPARPPRPRDADPHPDGVPL
;
A
#
# COMPACT_ATOMS: atom_id res chain seq x y z
N MET A 1 8.36 18.93 29.82
CA MET A 1 7.37 18.19 29.06
C MET A 1 6.21 19.06 28.54
N ARG A 2 5.39 19.71 29.38
CA ARG A 2 4.20 20.49 28.93
C ARG A 2 4.51 21.66 28.00
N ALA A 3 5.66 22.34 28.14
CA ALA A 3 6.05 23.47 27.27
C ALA A 3 6.35 22.97 25.86
N ALA A 4 7.17 21.93 25.72
CA ALA A 4 7.48 21.33 24.42
C ALA A 4 6.23 20.75 23.71
N LEU A 5 5.30 20.11 24.49
CA LEU A 5 4.04 19.65 23.91
C LEU A 5 3.18 20.80 23.39
N ARG A 6 3.12 21.95 24.10
CA ARG A 6 2.39 23.13 23.62
C ARG A 6 3.03 23.73 22.37
N ALA A 7 4.35 23.79 22.29
CA ALA A 7 5.06 24.23 21.08
C ALA A 7 4.73 23.32 19.89
N ALA A 8 4.85 22.01 20.06
CA ALA A 8 4.49 21.02 19.04
C ALA A 8 3.02 21.14 18.60
N ALA A 9 2.08 21.35 19.54
CA ALA A 9 0.66 21.54 19.22
C ALA A 9 0.42 22.82 18.40
N GLY A 10 1.14 23.91 18.69
CA GLY A 10 1.08 25.15 17.89
C GLY A 10 1.55 24.94 16.45
N HIS A 11 2.68 24.24 16.27
CA HIS A 11 3.17 23.86 14.93
C HIS A 11 2.19 22.92 14.19
N ALA A 12 1.60 21.96 14.90
CA ALA A 12 0.61 21.05 14.32
C ALA A 12 -0.66 21.80 13.86
N ASP A 13 -1.17 22.74 14.66
CA ASP A 13 -2.33 23.55 14.29
C ASP A 13 -2.06 24.39 13.04
N ALA A 14 -0.91 25.09 13.00
CA ALA A 14 -0.48 25.85 11.83
C ALA A 14 -0.33 24.98 10.57
N TRP A 15 0.20 23.77 10.72
CA TRP A 15 0.27 22.79 9.61
C TRP A 15 -1.12 22.40 9.10
N LEU A 16 -2.02 22.01 9.98
CA LEU A 16 -3.39 21.59 9.65
C LEU A 16 -4.17 22.71 8.97
N ALA A 17 -4.09 23.94 9.49
CA ALA A 17 -4.73 25.10 8.89
C ALA A 17 -4.26 25.39 7.46
N SER A 18 -3.05 25.02 7.11
CA SER A 18 -2.47 25.26 5.78
C SER A 18 -2.81 24.19 4.74
N LEU A 19 -3.26 22.98 5.13
CA LEU A 19 -3.35 21.80 4.25
C LEU A 19 -4.25 22.01 3.01
N ALA A 20 -5.29 22.82 3.11
CA ALA A 20 -6.22 23.05 2.00
C ALA A 20 -5.59 23.84 0.85
N GLU A 21 -4.64 24.75 1.15
CA GLU A 21 -4.13 25.71 0.15
C GLU A 21 -2.63 25.58 -0.13
N ARG A 22 -1.85 24.97 0.80
CA ARG A 22 -0.40 24.81 0.58
C ARG A 22 -0.10 23.90 -0.60
N PRO A 23 1.02 24.10 -1.32
CA PRO A 23 1.49 23.15 -2.32
C PRO A 23 1.57 21.73 -1.76
N VAL A 24 1.05 20.74 -2.51
CA VAL A 24 1.03 19.34 -2.02
C VAL A 24 2.43 18.72 -2.03
N ARG A 25 3.27 19.15 -2.97
CA ARG A 25 4.69 18.71 -3.04
C ARG A 25 5.55 19.37 -1.95
N PRO A 26 6.64 18.71 -1.52
CA PRO A 26 7.63 19.35 -0.67
C PRO A 26 8.41 20.43 -1.44
N ALA A 27 8.90 21.44 -0.73
CA ALA A 27 9.77 22.50 -1.29
C ALA A 27 11.23 22.03 -1.39
N HIS A 28 11.67 21.15 -0.49
CA HIS A 28 13.03 20.64 -0.39
C HIS A 28 13.11 19.15 -0.65
N GLY A 29 14.17 18.72 -1.33
CA GLY A 29 14.50 17.30 -1.50
C GLY A 29 15.18 16.72 -0.27
N ALA A 30 15.29 15.37 -0.23
CA ALA A 30 15.89 14.66 0.91
C ALA A 30 17.32 15.12 1.22
N ALA A 31 18.15 15.45 0.21
CA ALA A 31 19.52 15.94 0.40
C ALA A 31 19.57 17.31 1.09
N GLU A 32 18.63 18.21 0.76
CA GLU A 32 18.53 19.53 1.40
C GLU A 32 18.07 19.42 2.85
N VAL A 33 17.09 18.53 3.12
CA VAL A 33 16.63 18.27 4.48
C VAL A 33 17.75 17.61 5.30
N LEU A 34 18.48 16.65 4.71
CA LEU A 34 19.64 16.04 5.37
C LEU A 34 20.67 17.09 5.77
N ALA A 35 21.04 18.01 4.85
CA ALA A 35 21.99 19.07 5.14
C ALA A 35 21.54 20.04 6.25
N ARG A 36 20.20 20.20 6.46
CA ARG A 36 19.65 21.02 7.56
C ARG A 36 19.64 20.28 8.89
N LEU A 37 19.48 18.96 8.87
CA LEU A 37 19.50 18.11 10.05
C LEU A 37 20.91 17.69 10.45
N ASP A 38 21.87 17.73 9.50
CA ASP A 38 23.24 17.27 9.72
C ASP A 38 23.98 18.20 10.69
N GLY A 39 24.68 17.58 11.63
CA GLY A 39 25.45 18.27 12.65
C GLY A 39 26.10 17.31 13.63
N ARG A 40 27.01 17.83 14.45
CA ARG A 40 27.56 17.01 15.53
C ARG A 40 26.54 16.86 16.64
N LEU A 41 26.49 15.66 17.24
CA LEU A 41 25.71 15.47 18.47
C LEU A 41 26.15 16.51 19.53
N PRO A 42 25.22 17.27 20.12
CA PRO A 42 25.53 18.22 21.15
C PRO A 42 26.29 17.59 22.33
N ALA A 43 27.28 18.32 22.86
CA ALA A 43 28.07 17.83 23.99
C ALA A 43 27.29 17.81 25.32
N GLY A 44 26.18 18.54 25.39
CA GLY A 44 25.33 18.62 26.58
C GLY A 44 23.83 18.70 26.21
N PRO A 45 22.96 18.74 27.24
CA PRO A 45 21.52 18.81 27.03
C PRO A 45 21.08 20.13 26.40
N SER A 46 20.05 20.09 25.58
CA SER A 46 19.42 21.24 24.95
C SER A 46 18.01 21.49 25.52
N ASP A 47 17.52 22.73 25.44
CA ASP A 47 16.13 23.01 25.82
C ASP A 47 15.14 22.27 24.92
N PRO A 48 14.17 21.49 25.47
CA PRO A 48 13.24 20.71 24.68
C PRO A 48 12.35 21.54 23.74
N VAL A 49 12.03 22.79 24.06
CA VAL A 49 11.23 23.66 23.17
C VAL A 49 12.08 24.06 21.97
N ALA A 50 13.33 24.53 22.22
CA ALA A 50 14.24 24.87 21.15
C ALA A 50 14.52 23.69 20.19
N VAL A 51 14.61 22.47 20.72
CA VAL A 51 14.78 21.25 19.89
C VAL A 51 13.56 21.01 18.99
N VAL A 52 12.34 21.19 19.50
CA VAL A 52 11.10 21.05 18.70
C VAL A 52 11.05 22.11 17.61
N ASP A 53 11.35 23.37 17.93
CA ASP A 53 11.32 24.47 16.97
C ASP A 53 12.38 24.26 15.86
N ALA A 54 13.61 23.90 16.24
CA ALA A 54 14.68 23.60 15.29
C ALA A 54 14.35 22.39 14.39
N LEU A 55 13.71 21.34 14.92
CA LEU A 55 13.25 20.21 14.12
C LEU A 55 12.23 20.66 13.07
N VAL A 56 11.21 21.42 13.47
CA VAL A 56 10.16 21.90 12.55
C VAL A 56 10.77 22.79 11.45
N GLU A 57 11.71 23.67 11.80
CA GLU A 57 12.43 24.52 10.84
C GLU A 57 13.24 23.67 9.85
N ALA A 58 13.97 22.67 10.33
CA ALA A 58 14.82 21.83 9.50
C ALA A 58 14.01 20.97 8.52
N VAL A 59 12.91 20.34 8.98
CA VAL A 59 12.16 19.36 8.17
C VAL A 59 10.97 19.96 7.40
N GLY A 60 10.47 21.13 7.83
CA GLY A 60 9.18 21.68 7.34
C GLY A 60 9.09 21.83 5.83
N GLY A 61 10.18 22.23 5.16
CA GLY A 61 10.25 22.33 3.70
C GLY A 61 10.30 20.97 2.97
N GLY A 62 10.67 19.90 3.67
CA GLY A 62 10.72 18.54 3.13
C GLY A 62 9.44 17.72 3.31
N LEU A 63 8.44 18.27 4.00
CA LEU A 63 7.18 17.56 4.24
C LEU A 63 6.28 17.60 2.99
N THR A 64 5.91 16.43 2.52
CA THR A 64 4.82 16.29 1.55
C THR A 64 3.48 16.42 2.28
N ALA A 65 2.54 17.21 1.75
CA ALA A 65 1.23 17.41 2.38
C ALA A 65 0.30 16.20 2.11
N THR A 66 0.66 15.03 2.64
CA THR A 66 -0.09 13.78 2.44
C THR A 66 -1.50 13.82 3.02
N GLY A 67 -1.74 14.65 4.05
CA GLY A 67 -3.07 14.93 4.60
C GLY A 67 -3.92 15.89 3.78
N SER A 68 -3.36 16.52 2.73
CA SER A 68 -4.12 17.45 1.87
C SER A 68 -5.24 16.72 1.12
N PRO A 69 -6.43 17.32 0.98
CA PRO A 69 -7.51 16.77 0.16
C PRO A 69 -7.17 16.70 -1.33
N ARG A 70 -6.05 17.26 -1.76
CA ARG A 70 -5.50 17.22 -3.14
C ARG A 70 -4.36 16.23 -3.32
N PHE A 71 -4.11 15.39 -2.31
CA PHE A 71 -3.13 14.31 -2.42
C PHE A 71 -3.81 13.05 -2.96
N PHE A 72 -3.58 12.75 -4.23
CA PHE A 72 -4.13 11.57 -4.93
C PHE A 72 -3.05 10.51 -5.22
N GLY A 73 -1.88 10.66 -4.62
CA GLY A 73 -0.80 9.71 -4.79
C GLY A 73 -0.99 8.43 -3.95
N TYR A 74 -0.46 7.31 -4.44
CA TYR A 74 -0.53 6.01 -3.76
C TYR A 74 -1.99 5.63 -3.41
N VAL A 75 -2.25 5.18 -2.19
CA VAL A 75 -3.58 5.15 -1.56
C VAL A 75 -3.36 5.68 -0.14
N VAL A 76 -3.52 6.98 0.04
CA VAL A 76 -3.33 7.67 1.31
C VAL A 76 -4.63 8.38 1.68
N GLY A 77 -5.19 8.05 2.84
CA GLY A 77 -6.51 8.53 3.22
C GLY A 77 -6.53 9.92 3.88
N GLY A 78 -5.39 10.43 4.30
CA GLY A 78 -5.38 11.55 5.24
C GLY A 78 -5.78 11.09 6.64
N THR A 79 -6.23 12.01 7.50
CA THR A 79 -6.49 11.69 8.89
C THR A 79 -7.77 12.35 9.37
N LEU A 80 -8.72 11.54 9.88
CA LEU A 80 -9.94 12.03 10.52
C LEU A 80 -9.60 12.81 11.81
N PRO A 81 -10.28 13.91 12.13
CA PRO A 81 -9.99 14.71 13.32
C PRO A 81 -10.00 13.92 14.63
N ALA A 82 -10.99 13.07 14.83
CA ALA A 82 -11.08 12.23 16.04
C ALA A 82 -9.96 11.19 16.12
N ALA A 83 -9.55 10.62 14.96
CA ALA A 83 -8.47 9.65 14.90
C ALA A 83 -7.12 10.29 15.20
N LEU A 84 -6.84 11.49 14.66
CA LEU A 84 -5.63 12.25 14.96
C LEU A 84 -5.52 12.61 16.45
N ALA A 85 -6.62 13.11 17.03
CA ALA A 85 -6.66 13.46 18.45
C ALA A 85 -6.44 12.23 19.34
N ALA A 86 -7.06 11.09 19.03
CA ALA A 86 -6.88 9.85 19.78
C ALA A 86 -5.46 9.30 19.64
N ASP A 87 -4.84 9.46 18.48
CA ASP A 87 -3.46 9.05 18.23
C ASP A 87 -2.45 9.90 19.01
N LEU A 88 -2.65 11.22 19.05
CA LEU A 88 -1.89 12.11 19.92
C LEU A 88 -2.00 11.69 21.40
N LEU A 89 -3.22 11.38 21.87
CA LEU A 89 -3.42 10.90 23.23
C LEU A 89 -2.74 9.56 23.48
N ALA A 90 -2.76 8.63 22.50
CA ALA A 90 -2.05 7.35 22.60
C ALA A 90 -0.55 7.54 22.82
N VAL A 91 0.07 8.53 22.15
CA VAL A 91 1.48 8.91 22.35
C VAL A 91 1.70 9.51 23.74
N VAL A 92 0.81 10.42 24.17
CA VAL A 92 0.93 11.09 25.49
C VAL A 92 0.73 10.13 26.65
N TRP A 93 -0.18 9.16 26.51
CA TRP A 93 -0.43 8.14 27.51
C TRP A 93 0.65 7.06 27.57
N ASP A 94 1.49 6.95 26.51
CA ASP A 94 2.64 6.04 26.43
C ASP A 94 2.31 4.59 26.77
N GLN A 95 1.20 4.09 26.21
CA GLN A 95 0.69 2.75 26.52
C GLN A 95 1.35 1.69 25.64
N ASN A 96 1.91 0.66 26.28
CA ASN A 96 2.35 -0.55 25.58
C ASN A 96 1.15 -1.51 25.45
N ALA A 97 0.73 -1.76 24.22
CA ALA A 97 -0.44 -2.58 23.91
C ALA A 97 -0.09 -4.08 23.73
N ALA A 98 0.82 -4.62 24.55
CA ALA A 98 1.19 -6.04 24.50
C ALA A 98 0.24 -6.92 25.30
N LEU A 99 -0.01 -6.57 26.55
CA LEU A 99 -0.72 -7.38 27.54
C LEU A 99 -1.86 -6.60 28.18
N ALA A 100 -2.97 -7.28 28.47
CA ALA A 100 -4.10 -6.69 29.18
C ALA A 100 -3.72 -6.24 30.60
N SER A 101 -2.82 -6.96 31.27
CA SER A 101 -2.28 -6.58 32.57
C SER A 101 -1.43 -5.30 32.54
N LEU A 102 -0.78 -5.02 31.41
CA LEU A 102 0.07 -3.84 31.23
C LEU A 102 -0.74 -2.61 30.78
N SER A 103 -1.69 -2.79 29.87
CA SER A 103 -2.59 -1.72 29.40
C SER A 103 -4.00 -2.24 29.13
N PRO A 104 -4.86 -2.35 30.18
CA PRO A 104 -6.25 -2.77 30.01
C PRO A 104 -7.03 -1.91 29.02
N ALA A 105 -6.72 -0.59 28.96
CA ALA A 105 -7.37 0.35 28.05
C ALA A 105 -7.04 0.04 26.58
N ALA A 106 -5.77 -0.22 26.26
CA ALA A 106 -5.35 -0.57 24.91
C ALA A 106 -5.94 -1.91 24.46
N SER A 107 -5.90 -2.93 25.32
CA SER A 107 -6.48 -4.26 25.05
C SER A 107 -7.98 -4.20 24.82
N ALA A 108 -8.72 -3.46 25.66
CA ALA A 108 -10.16 -3.26 25.48
C ALA A 108 -10.48 -2.51 24.18
N ALA A 109 -9.71 -1.46 23.85
CA ALA A 109 -9.88 -0.72 22.60
C ALA A 109 -9.62 -1.61 21.38
N GLU A 110 -8.60 -2.47 21.40
CA GLU A 110 -8.33 -3.43 20.33
C GLU A 110 -9.45 -4.45 20.17
N ALA A 111 -9.95 -5.01 21.25
CA ALA A 111 -11.05 -5.97 21.21
C ALA A 111 -12.32 -5.35 20.61
N VAL A 112 -12.66 -4.11 20.99
CA VAL A 112 -13.85 -3.41 20.48
C VAL A 112 -13.65 -2.97 19.03
N ALA A 113 -12.54 -2.31 18.71
CA ALA A 113 -12.25 -1.82 17.37
C ALA A 113 -12.14 -3.00 16.39
N GLY A 114 -11.46 -4.07 16.76
CA GLY A 114 -11.33 -5.28 15.94
C GLY A 114 -12.67 -5.92 15.62
N ARG A 115 -13.55 -6.06 16.62
CA ARG A 115 -14.91 -6.58 16.40
C ARG A 115 -15.70 -5.69 15.45
N TRP A 116 -15.65 -4.36 15.60
CA TRP A 116 -16.35 -3.43 14.72
C TRP A 116 -15.81 -3.48 13.29
N VAL A 117 -14.50 -3.59 13.10
CA VAL A 117 -13.88 -3.76 11.78
C VAL A 117 -14.39 -5.04 11.12
N ALA A 118 -14.32 -6.19 11.80
CA ALA A 118 -14.80 -7.46 11.26
C ALA A 118 -16.28 -7.40 10.88
N GLU A 119 -17.11 -6.77 11.72
CA GLU A 119 -18.54 -6.59 11.46
C GLU A 119 -18.82 -5.67 10.28
N LEU A 120 -18.10 -4.56 10.13
CA LEU A 120 -18.24 -3.62 9.01
C LEU A 120 -17.80 -4.23 7.68
N LEU A 121 -16.80 -5.10 7.72
CA LEU A 121 -16.32 -5.85 6.56
C LEU A 121 -17.17 -7.10 6.27
N GLY A 122 -18.18 -7.40 7.10
CA GLY A 122 -19.08 -8.54 6.93
C GLY A 122 -18.39 -9.89 7.05
N LEU A 123 -17.34 -9.98 7.83
CA LEU A 123 -16.56 -11.20 8.05
C LEU A 123 -17.25 -12.12 9.07
N PRO A 124 -16.90 -13.43 9.13
CA PRO A 124 -17.47 -14.37 10.05
C PRO A 124 -17.34 -13.93 11.52
N SER A 125 -18.32 -14.30 12.34
CA SER A 125 -18.22 -14.10 13.79
C SER A 125 -17.06 -14.91 14.37
N GLY A 126 -16.33 -14.33 15.33
CA GLY A 126 -15.21 -15.01 15.97
C GLY A 126 -13.86 -14.85 15.29
N VAL A 127 -13.76 -14.11 14.17
CA VAL A 127 -12.47 -13.72 13.56
C VAL A 127 -11.57 -13.07 14.61
N SER A 128 -10.31 -13.49 14.67
CA SER A 128 -9.27 -12.83 15.45
C SER A 128 -8.67 -11.66 14.69
N VAL A 129 -8.29 -10.61 15.43
CA VAL A 129 -7.80 -9.36 14.83
C VAL A 129 -6.51 -8.93 15.50
N GLY A 130 -5.50 -8.61 14.69
CA GLY A 130 -4.23 -8.01 15.13
C GLY A 130 -4.01 -6.65 14.46
N PHE A 131 -3.63 -5.63 15.25
CA PHE A 131 -3.30 -4.30 14.75
C PHE A 131 -1.78 -4.19 14.53
N THR A 132 -1.38 -4.06 13.29
CA THR A 132 0.02 -4.04 12.83
C THR A 132 0.42 -2.67 12.29
N THR A 133 1.67 -2.51 11.83
CA THR A 133 2.17 -1.27 11.24
C THR A 133 1.60 -0.97 9.85
N GLY A 134 1.09 -1.97 9.15
CA GLY A 134 0.50 -1.81 7.81
C GLY A 134 0.18 -3.16 7.20
N THR A 135 -0.46 -3.14 6.02
CA THR A 135 -0.88 -4.37 5.33
C THR A 135 0.28 -5.33 5.09
N GLN A 136 1.51 -4.85 4.85
CA GLN A 136 2.66 -5.76 4.70
C GLN A 136 2.87 -6.62 5.96
N MET A 137 2.81 -6.03 7.15
CA MET A 137 2.93 -6.79 8.39
C MET A 137 1.65 -7.57 8.71
N ALA A 138 0.48 -7.07 8.29
CA ALA A 138 -0.76 -7.84 8.33
C ALA A 138 -0.71 -9.10 7.44
N HIS A 139 -0.06 -9.02 6.26
CA HIS A 139 0.24 -10.20 5.43
C HIS A 139 1.16 -11.18 6.15
N VAL A 140 2.26 -10.69 6.76
CA VAL A 140 3.16 -11.55 7.55
C VAL A 140 2.38 -12.29 8.63
N THR A 141 1.55 -11.59 9.37
CA THR A 141 0.72 -12.15 10.46
C THR A 141 -0.27 -13.20 9.93
N ALA A 142 -1.07 -12.85 8.93
CA ALA A 142 -2.10 -13.72 8.39
C ALA A 142 -1.52 -14.92 7.63
N LEU A 143 -0.43 -14.73 6.86
CA LEU A 143 0.24 -15.82 6.16
C LEU A 143 1.07 -16.71 7.09
N ALA A 144 1.52 -16.22 8.25
CA ALA A 144 2.09 -17.06 9.30
C ALA A 144 1.01 -18.00 9.89
N ALA A 145 -0.20 -17.51 10.13
CA ALA A 145 -1.33 -18.35 10.55
C ALA A 145 -1.70 -19.37 9.46
N ALA A 146 -1.71 -18.94 8.19
CA ALA A 146 -1.90 -19.85 7.05
C ALA A 146 -0.84 -20.96 7.02
N ARG A 147 0.44 -20.60 7.15
CA ARG A 147 1.56 -21.55 7.23
C ARG A 147 1.41 -22.53 8.38
N GLN A 148 1.06 -22.01 9.57
CA GLN A 148 0.82 -22.83 10.75
C GLN A 148 -0.26 -23.87 10.47
N ARG A 149 -1.39 -23.46 9.90
CA ARG A 149 -2.52 -24.34 9.64
C ARG A 149 -2.24 -25.37 8.56
N VAL A 150 -1.76 -24.96 7.38
CA VAL A 150 -1.57 -25.90 6.26
C VAL A 150 -0.46 -26.92 6.53
N LEU A 151 0.55 -26.57 7.34
CA LEU A 151 1.60 -27.48 7.77
C LEU A 151 1.10 -28.43 8.88
N ALA A 152 0.32 -27.93 9.85
CA ALA A 152 -0.30 -28.76 10.87
C ALA A 152 -1.25 -29.81 10.25
N ASP A 153 -2.03 -29.46 9.24
CA ASP A 153 -2.89 -30.39 8.48
C ASP A 153 -2.07 -31.47 7.74
N ALA A 154 -0.83 -31.15 7.39
CA ALA A 154 0.15 -32.10 6.82
C ALA A 154 0.94 -32.87 7.89
N GLY A 155 0.62 -32.71 9.18
CA GLY A 155 1.28 -33.39 10.29
C GLY A 155 2.62 -32.79 10.72
N TRP A 156 2.91 -31.51 10.40
CA TRP A 156 4.16 -30.84 10.70
C TRP A 156 3.96 -29.68 11.69
N ASP A 157 4.71 -29.69 12.79
CA ASP A 157 4.70 -28.57 13.76
C ASP A 157 5.77 -27.52 13.39
N VAL A 158 5.38 -26.52 12.62
CA VAL A 158 6.31 -25.48 12.18
C VAL A 158 6.80 -24.59 13.33
N ALA A 159 6.09 -24.51 14.43
CA ALA A 159 6.51 -23.73 15.59
C ALA A 159 7.69 -24.40 16.33
N ALA A 160 7.66 -25.74 16.43
CA ALA A 160 8.71 -26.52 17.06
C ALA A 160 9.87 -26.84 16.09
N ASP A 161 9.56 -27.26 14.87
CA ASP A 161 10.55 -27.85 13.94
C ASP A 161 11.02 -26.87 12.84
N GLY A 162 10.40 -25.70 12.73
CA GLY A 162 10.71 -24.73 11.69
C GLY A 162 10.36 -25.21 10.28
N LEU A 163 11.03 -24.66 9.25
CA LEU A 163 10.78 -25.00 7.85
C LEU A 163 11.76 -26.03 7.27
N THR A 164 12.84 -26.36 7.98
CA THR A 164 13.85 -27.32 7.50
C THR A 164 13.29 -28.73 7.57
N GLY A 165 13.07 -29.35 6.41
CA GLY A 165 12.45 -30.67 6.32
C GLY A 165 10.92 -30.66 6.29
N ALA A 166 10.28 -29.51 6.40
CA ALA A 166 8.84 -29.38 6.30
C ALA A 166 8.33 -29.77 4.91
N PRO A 167 7.10 -30.29 4.80
CA PRO A 167 6.44 -30.45 3.51
C PRO A 167 6.44 -29.12 2.74
N PRO A 168 6.77 -29.12 1.43
CA PRO A 168 6.85 -27.88 0.67
C PRO A 168 5.45 -27.25 0.54
N VAL A 169 5.31 -26.04 1.09
CA VAL A 169 4.09 -25.25 0.95
C VAL A 169 4.07 -24.56 -0.40
N ARG A 170 2.98 -24.69 -1.11
CA ARG A 170 2.73 -24.02 -2.37
C ARG A 170 1.93 -22.74 -2.16
N VAL A 171 2.33 -21.66 -2.84
CA VAL A 171 1.60 -20.39 -2.82
C VAL A 171 1.18 -20.04 -4.24
N LEU A 172 -0.13 -19.88 -4.48
CA LEU A 172 -0.70 -19.41 -5.74
C LEU A 172 -1.18 -17.97 -5.57
N ALA A 173 -0.75 -17.08 -6.46
CA ALA A 173 -1.13 -15.68 -6.41
C ALA A 173 -1.25 -15.08 -7.82
N GLY A 174 -2.12 -14.09 -8.00
CA GLY A 174 -2.27 -13.39 -9.27
C GLY A 174 -0.94 -12.77 -9.74
N ALA A 175 -0.73 -12.73 -11.05
CA ALA A 175 0.48 -12.12 -11.65
C ALA A 175 0.60 -10.61 -11.32
N ASP A 176 -0.51 -9.93 -11.09
CA ASP A 176 -0.57 -8.49 -10.75
C ASP A 176 -0.72 -8.24 -9.23
N ARG A 177 -0.32 -9.20 -8.38
CA ARG A 177 -0.34 -9.04 -6.92
C ARG A 177 0.58 -7.90 -6.46
N HIS A 178 0.25 -7.31 -5.32
CA HIS A 178 1.09 -6.25 -4.76
C HIS A 178 2.41 -6.82 -4.21
N ALA A 179 3.52 -6.08 -4.39
CA ALA A 179 4.87 -6.50 -3.97
C ALA A 179 5.01 -6.79 -2.45
N THR A 180 4.11 -6.27 -1.61
CA THR A 180 4.10 -6.57 -0.17
C THR A 180 3.76 -8.02 0.14
N VAL A 181 3.04 -8.72 -0.73
CA VAL A 181 2.79 -10.15 -0.63
C VAL A 181 4.11 -10.92 -0.80
N ASP A 182 4.90 -10.59 -1.84
CA ASP A 182 6.22 -11.20 -2.06
C ASP A 182 7.18 -10.92 -0.90
N ALA A 183 7.15 -9.71 -0.36
CA ALA A 183 7.94 -9.33 0.80
C ALA A 183 7.55 -10.14 2.06
N ALA A 184 6.25 -10.32 2.32
CA ALA A 184 5.75 -11.12 3.43
C ALA A 184 6.15 -12.60 3.30
N LEU A 185 5.98 -13.19 2.12
CA LEU A 185 6.37 -14.58 1.85
C LEU A 185 7.88 -14.79 2.02
N ARG A 186 8.69 -13.83 1.61
CA ARG A 186 10.14 -13.87 1.83
C ARG A 186 10.49 -13.82 3.32
N LEU A 187 9.86 -12.93 4.10
CA LEU A 187 10.06 -12.83 5.54
C LEU A 187 9.66 -14.12 6.28
N LEU A 188 8.62 -14.79 5.79
CA LEU A 188 8.15 -16.06 6.35
C LEU A 188 8.98 -17.28 5.94
N GLY A 189 10.02 -17.10 5.12
CA GLY A 189 10.91 -18.16 4.70
C GLY A 189 10.43 -19.00 3.51
N PHE A 190 9.31 -18.64 2.87
CA PHE A 190 8.84 -19.36 1.67
C PHE A 190 9.72 -19.07 0.44
N GLY A 191 10.28 -17.85 0.34
CA GLY A 191 10.95 -17.39 -0.87
C GLY A 191 9.97 -17.00 -1.99
N THR A 192 10.46 -16.24 -2.96
CA THR A 192 9.59 -15.74 -4.06
C THR A 192 9.51 -16.69 -5.25
N ARG A 193 10.46 -17.62 -5.40
CA ARG A 193 10.45 -18.60 -6.49
C ARG A 193 9.45 -19.76 -6.29
N THR A 194 8.88 -19.88 -5.10
CA THR A 194 7.84 -20.87 -4.79
C THR A 194 6.44 -20.39 -5.17
N ILE A 195 6.30 -19.11 -5.54
CA ILE A 195 5.02 -18.55 -5.93
C ILE A 195 4.67 -19.04 -7.33
N VAL A 196 3.52 -19.69 -7.45
CA VAL A 196 2.92 -20.04 -8.73
C VAL A 196 2.07 -18.87 -9.17
N GLU A 197 2.47 -18.22 -10.26
CA GLU A 197 1.75 -17.10 -10.82
C GLU A 197 0.50 -17.56 -11.56
N VAL A 198 -0.67 -17.11 -11.11
CA VAL A 198 -1.94 -17.36 -11.77
C VAL A 198 -2.24 -16.21 -12.74
N ALA A 199 -2.57 -16.54 -13.98
CA ALA A 199 -2.86 -15.56 -15.01
C ALA A 199 -4.04 -14.66 -14.64
N THR A 200 -3.91 -13.36 -14.97
CA THR A 200 -4.90 -12.32 -14.72
C THR A 200 -5.56 -11.84 -16.03
N ASP A 201 -6.65 -11.13 -15.91
CA ASP A 201 -7.29 -10.45 -17.03
C ASP A 201 -6.73 -9.04 -17.30
N GLY A 202 -7.35 -8.30 -18.22
CA GLY A 202 -6.93 -6.93 -18.59
C GLY A 202 -6.95 -5.91 -17.45
N LEU A 203 -7.74 -6.15 -16.39
CA LEU A 203 -7.85 -5.32 -15.20
C LEU A 203 -7.03 -5.84 -14.00
N GLY A 204 -6.29 -6.94 -14.16
CA GLY A 204 -5.45 -7.52 -13.10
C GLY A 204 -6.19 -8.50 -12.20
N ARG A 205 -7.42 -8.93 -12.55
CA ARG A 205 -8.18 -9.90 -11.78
C ARG A 205 -7.69 -11.31 -12.07
N MET A 206 -7.49 -12.12 -11.05
CA MET A 206 -7.16 -13.53 -11.17
C MET A 206 -8.23 -14.27 -11.98
N ARG A 207 -7.80 -15.07 -12.94
CA ARG A 207 -8.72 -15.88 -13.76
C ARG A 207 -9.02 -17.21 -13.05
N PRO A 208 -10.29 -17.49 -12.68
CA PRO A 208 -10.64 -18.73 -11.98
C PRO A 208 -10.26 -19.99 -12.74
N GLY A 209 -10.39 -19.98 -14.07
CA GLY A 209 -9.96 -21.11 -14.92
C GLY A 209 -8.45 -21.38 -14.86
N ALA A 210 -7.62 -20.32 -14.75
CA ALA A 210 -6.19 -20.47 -14.57
C ALA A 210 -5.84 -20.98 -13.15
N LEU A 211 -6.57 -20.49 -12.13
CA LEU A 211 -6.42 -21.00 -10.76
C LEU A 211 -6.78 -22.50 -10.68
N ARG A 212 -7.91 -22.88 -11.27
CA ARG A 212 -8.31 -24.30 -11.35
C ARG A 212 -7.21 -25.14 -11.98
N ALA A 213 -6.74 -24.76 -13.17
CA ALA A 213 -5.68 -25.51 -13.85
C ALA A 213 -4.41 -25.62 -13.01
N ALA A 214 -4.04 -24.57 -12.26
CA ALA A 214 -2.89 -24.60 -11.36
C ALA A 214 -3.12 -25.53 -10.14
N LEU A 215 -4.34 -25.58 -9.61
CA LEU A 215 -4.69 -26.47 -8.51
C LEU A 215 -4.73 -27.94 -8.96
N ASP A 216 -5.30 -28.22 -10.12
CA ASP A 216 -5.46 -29.59 -10.68
C ASP A 216 -4.11 -30.19 -11.10
N ALA A 217 -3.21 -29.40 -11.72
CA ALA A 217 -1.90 -29.88 -12.19
C ALA A 217 -1.05 -30.50 -11.09
N ASP A 218 -1.21 -30.06 -9.85
CA ASP A 218 -0.44 -30.57 -8.73
C ASP A 218 -1.14 -31.74 -8.03
N ALA A 219 -2.47 -31.83 -8.09
CA ALA A 219 -3.18 -33.01 -7.64
C ALA A 219 -2.73 -34.26 -8.45
N ASP A 220 -2.51 -34.09 -9.74
CA ASP A 220 -1.99 -35.13 -10.63
C ASP A 220 -0.52 -35.49 -10.32
N ALA A 221 0.31 -34.48 -10.03
CA ALA A 221 1.71 -34.69 -9.66
C ALA A 221 1.85 -35.38 -8.30
N ASP A 222 1.04 -34.98 -7.31
CA ASP A 222 1.01 -35.60 -5.98
C ASP A 222 0.49 -37.03 -6.03
N ALA A 223 -0.54 -37.31 -6.84
CA ALA A 223 -1.06 -38.65 -7.07
C ALA A 223 0.00 -39.56 -7.73
N THR A 224 0.77 -39.02 -8.68
CA THR A 224 1.86 -39.74 -9.36
C THR A 224 3.00 -40.04 -8.40
N ALA A 225 3.39 -39.07 -7.56
CA ALA A 225 4.45 -39.22 -6.56
C ALA A 225 4.04 -40.21 -5.44
N ALA A 226 2.79 -40.14 -4.98
CA ALA A 226 2.24 -41.08 -3.99
C ALA A 226 2.18 -42.51 -4.52
N ALA A 227 1.80 -42.69 -5.78
CA ALA A 227 1.81 -44.01 -6.44
C ALA A 227 3.20 -44.59 -6.59
N ALA A 228 4.22 -43.75 -6.82
CA ALA A 228 5.63 -44.15 -6.92
C ALA A 228 6.28 -44.48 -5.56
N ALA A 229 5.77 -43.89 -4.46
CA ALA A 229 6.36 -44.04 -3.12
C ALA A 229 5.72 -45.15 -2.26
N ASP A 230 4.73 -45.89 -2.77
CA ASP A 230 3.96 -46.92 -2.03
C ASP A 230 3.38 -46.44 -0.69
N HIS A 231 3.14 -45.12 -0.57
CA HIS A 231 2.56 -44.50 0.62
C HIS A 231 1.06 -44.38 0.52
N ARG A 232 0.36 -45.08 1.41
CA ARG A 232 -1.13 -45.20 1.50
C ARG A 232 -1.83 -43.89 1.94
N THR A 233 -1.12 -42.79 2.14
CA THR A 233 -1.69 -41.49 2.48
C THR A 233 -1.08 -40.43 1.56
N ALA A 234 -1.68 -40.24 0.38
CA ALA A 234 -1.48 -39.04 -0.40
C ALA A 234 -2.09 -37.86 0.40
N THR A 235 -1.32 -37.29 1.31
CA THR A 235 -1.73 -36.03 1.95
C THR A 235 -1.65 -34.92 0.91
N GLN A 236 -2.76 -34.24 0.70
CA GLN A 236 -2.85 -33.11 -0.22
C GLN A 236 -1.74 -32.08 0.13
N ARG A 237 -1.04 -31.60 -0.88
CA ARG A 237 0.08 -30.67 -0.69
C ARG A 237 -0.38 -29.39 0.02
N PRO A 238 0.29 -28.94 1.10
CA PRO A 238 -0.04 -27.69 1.78
C PRO A 238 -0.09 -26.53 0.79
N THR A 239 -1.24 -25.86 0.66
CA THR A 239 -1.47 -24.87 -0.37
C THR A 239 -2.12 -23.62 0.19
N ILE A 240 -1.61 -22.44 -0.21
CA ILE A 240 -2.15 -21.11 0.12
C ILE A 240 -2.46 -20.39 -1.19
N VAL A 241 -3.67 -19.86 -1.32
CA VAL A 241 -4.09 -18.99 -2.42
C VAL A 241 -4.15 -17.57 -1.90
N VAL A 242 -3.49 -16.62 -2.56
CA VAL A 242 -3.55 -15.20 -2.24
C VAL A 242 -4.39 -14.49 -3.30
N ALA A 243 -5.58 -14.05 -2.91
CA ALA A 243 -6.49 -13.28 -3.74
C ALA A 243 -6.42 -11.79 -3.38
N GLN A 244 -6.89 -10.92 -4.27
CA GLN A 244 -6.78 -9.48 -4.13
C GLN A 244 -8.16 -8.80 -4.18
N ALA A 245 -8.44 -7.93 -3.21
CA ALA A 245 -9.62 -7.08 -3.17
C ALA A 245 -9.19 -5.62 -3.33
N GLY A 246 -9.12 -5.14 -4.58
CA GLY A 246 -8.64 -3.82 -4.95
C GLY A 246 -7.20 -3.83 -5.46
N GLU A 247 -7.01 -4.10 -6.75
CA GLU A 247 -5.72 -3.96 -7.42
C GLU A 247 -5.28 -2.49 -7.41
N ILE A 248 -4.02 -2.23 -7.09
CA ILE A 248 -3.52 -0.87 -6.80
C ILE A 248 -3.68 0.12 -7.97
N ASN A 249 -3.60 -0.32 -9.23
CA ASN A 249 -3.72 0.54 -10.40
C ASN A 249 -5.17 0.68 -10.87
N THR A 250 -5.90 -0.42 -10.94
CA THR A 250 -7.23 -0.45 -11.56
C THR A 250 -8.38 -0.38 -10.57
N GLY A 251 -8.12 -0.69 -9.29
CA GLY A 251 -9.17 -0.87 -8.27
C GLY A 251 -9.99 -2.14 -8.47
N ALA A 252 -9.54 -3.08 -9.33
CA ALA A 252 -10.28 -4.29 -9.64
C ALA A 252 -10.21 -5.33 -8.51
N PHE A 253 -11.18 -6.22 -8.49
CA PHE A 253 -11.32 -7.28 -7.49
C PHE A 253 -11.26 -8.64 -8.15
N ASP A 254 -10.55 -9.55 -7.52
CA ASP A 254 -10.60 -10.95 -7.88
C ASP A 254 -12.02 -11.53 -7.64
N PRO A 255 -12.47 -12.51 -8.38
CA PRO A 255 -13.76 -13.18 -8.19
C PRO A 255 -13.71 -14.08 -6.94
N LEU A 256 -13.76 -13.46 -5.75
CA LEU A 256 -13.47 -14.10 -4.46
C LEU A 256 -14.33 -15.32 -4.19
N ALA A 257 -15.62 -15.28 -4.53
CA ALA A 257 -16.53 -16.41 -4.31
C ALA A 257 -16.08 -17.67 -5.07
N GLU A 258 -15.68 -17.51 -6.36
CA GLU A 258 -15.20 -18.62 -7.19
C GLU A 258 -13.84 -19.13 -6.72
N ILE A 259 -12.93 -18.21 -6.35
CA ILE A 259 -11.60 -18.54 -5.83
C ILE A 259 -11.73 -19.34 -4.53
N CYS A 260 -12.56 -18.88 -3.59
CA CYS A 260 -12.77 -19.59 -2.33
C CYS A 260 -13.40 -20.96 -2.55
N ALA A 261 -14.34 -21.09 -3.50
CA ALA A 261 -14.93 -22.39 -3.83
C ALA A 261 -13.90 -23.35 -4.41
N LEU A 262 -13.06 -22.90 -5.34
CA LEU A 262 -11.97 -23.69 -5.92
C LEU A 262 -10.93 -24.10 -4.87
N ALA A 263 -10.46 -23.15 -4.07
CA ALA A 263 -9.47 -23.40 -3.03
C ALA A 263 -9.99 -24.41 -2.00
N ARG A 264 -11.24 -24.27 -1.55
CA ARG A 264 -11.87 -25.18 -0.59
C ARG A 264 -11.97 -26.62 -1.13
N ALA A 265 -12.30 -26.78 -2.41
CA ALA A 265 -12.35 -28.11 -3.04
C ALA A 265 -10.98 -28.81 -3.05
N HIS A 266 -9.90 -28.06 -2.94
CA HIS A 266 -8.52 -28.54 -2.89
C HIS A 266 -7.87 -28.38 -1.51
N GLY A 267 -8.64 -28.16 -0.44
CA GLY A 267 -8.11 -28.01 0.93
C GLY A 267 -7.11 -26.86 1.10
N ALA A 268 -7.12 -25.87 0.22
CA ALA A 268 -6.19 -24.76 0.24
C ALA A 268 -6.72 -23.61 1.11
N TRP A 269 -5.83 -22.94 1.84
CA TRP A 269 -6.10 -21.71 2.57
C TRP A 269 -6.24 -20.52 1.62
N VAL A 270 -7.22 -19.65 1.83
CA VAL A 270 -7.38 -18.41 1.08
C VAL A 270 -7.04 -17.20 1.95
N HIS A 271 -6.05 -16.43 1.52
CA HIS A 271 -5.73 -15.12 2.07
C HIS A 271 -6.15 -14.00 1.12
N VAL A 272 -6.83 -12.97 1.61
CA VAL A 272 -7.27 -11.81 0.83
C VAL A 272 -6.42 -10.59 1.15
N ASP A 273 -5.64 -10.12 0.17
CA ASP A 273 -5.08 -8.77 0.19
C ASP A 273 -6.20 -7.77 -0.10
N GLY A 274 -6.69 -7.14 0.94
CA GLY A 274 -7.73 -6.13 0.88
C GLY A 274 -7.26 -4.79 1.42
N ALA A 275 -6.02 -4.42 1.14
CA ALA A 275 -5.32 -3.27 1.71
C ALA A 275 -6.17 -1.98 1.75
N PHE A 276 -7.03 -1.77 0.75
CA PHE A 276 -8.03 -0.71 0.76
C PHE A 276 -9.41 -1.16 0.26
N GLY A 277 -9.46 -2.12 -0.65
CA GLY A 277 -10.70 -2.45 -1.36
C GLY A 277 -11.75 -3.17 -0.49
N LEU A 278 -11.37 -3.87 0.59
CA LEU A 278 -12.36 -4.49 1.50
C LEU A 278 -13.38 -3.48 2.04
N TRP A 279 -13.03 -2.21 2.17
CA TRP A 279 -13.92 -1.16 2.62
C TRP A 279 -15.10 -0.89 1.66
N ALA A 280 -15.06 -1.39 0.41
CA ALA A 280 -16.22 -1.39 -0.50
C ALA A 280 -17.45 -2.10 0.11
N LYS A 281 -17.26 -3.01 1.07
CA LYS A 281 -18.34 -3.67 1.81
C LYS A 281 -19.22 -2.67 2.57
N ALA A 282 -18.66 -1.55 3.00
CA ALA A 282 -19.39 -0.51 3.74
C ALA A 282 -20.27 0.39 2.83
N SER A 283 -20.13 0.34 1.51
CA SER A 283 -20.86 1.17 0.56
C SER A 283 -22.39 0.98 0.63
N ALA A 284 -23.17 2.02 0.40
CA ALA A 284 -24.62 1.92 0.17
C ALA A 284 -24.96 1.32 -1.20
N SER A 285 -24.05 1.47 -2.17
CA SER A 285 -24.22 0.97 -3.53
C SER A 285 -24.14 -0.56 -3.57
N ALA A 286 -25.21 -1.22 -3.99
CA ALA A 286 -25.21 -2.68 -4.14
C ALA A 286 -24.17 -3.19 -5.15
N PRO A 287 -23.93 -2.54 -6.31
CA PRO A 287 -22.84 -2.90 -7.21
C PRO A 287 -21.46 -2.84 -6.56
N ARG A 288 -21.16 -1.80 -5.75
CA ARG A 288 -19.88 -1.69 -5.04
C ARG A 288 -19.70 -2.77 -3.99
N ARG A 289 -20.74 -3.08 -3.21
CA ARG A 289 -20.71 -4.20 -2.25
C ARG A 289 -20.51 -5.55 -2.93
N ALA A 290 -21.05 -5.71 -4.14
CA ALA A 290 -20.89 -6.94 -4.90
C ALA A 290 -19.44 -7.21 -5.33
N LEU A 291 -18.60 -6.17 -5.41
CA LEU A 291 -17.16 -6.33 -5.73
C LEU A 291 -16.42 -7.21 -4.71
N VAL A 292 -16.84 -7.19 -3.46
CA VAL A 292 -16.26 -7.97 -2.36
C VAL A 292 -17.08 -9.22 -2.00
N ALA A 293 -18.04 -9.60 -2.85
CA ALA A 293 -18.84 -10.80 -2.60
C ALA A 293 -17.96 -12.06 -2.55
N GLY A 294 -18.15 -12.88 -1.51
CA GLY A 294 -17.32 -14.05 -1.27
C GLY A 294 -16.09 -13.79 -0.41
N ALA A 295 -15.79 -12.54 -0.05
CA ALA A 295 -14.69 -12.25 0.87
C ALA A 295 -14.88 -12.96 2.23
N GLU A 296 -16.12 -13.08 2.70
CA GLU A 296 -16.46 -13.77 3.94
C GLU A 296 -16.20 -15.29 3.94
N LEU A 297 -15.88 -15.85 2.78
CA LEU A 297 -15.58 -17.28 2.59
C LEU A 297 -14.08 -17.59 2.71
N ALA A 298 -13.23 -16.59 2.74
CA ALA A 298 -11.79 -16.75 2.87
C ALA A 298 -11.39 -17.06 4.33
N ASP A 299 -10.13 -17.43 4.53
CA ASP A 299 -9.59 -17.85 5.83
C ASP A 299 -8.86 -16.72 6.54
N SER A 300 -8.33 -15.73 5.79
CA SER A 300 -7.66 -14.56 6.37
C SER A 300 -7.68 -13.36 5.45
N TRP A 301 -7.56 -12.17 6.05
CA TRP A 301 -7.61 -10.88 5.36
C TRP A 301 -6.58 -9.92 5.93
N ALA A 302 -6.09 -9.02 5.08
CA ALA A 302 -5.27 -7.90 5.48
C ALA A 302 -5.84 -6.60 4.91
N THR A 303 -5.94 -5.56 5.74
CA THR A 303 -6.37 -4.22 5.31
C THR A 303 -5.62 -3.12 6.06
N ASP A 304 -5.64 -1.88 5.54
CA ASP A 304 -5.04 -0.74 6.21
C ASP A 304 -6.08 0.19 6.81
N GLY A 305 -5.87 0.57 8.07
CA GLY A 305 -6.58 1.66 8.70
C GLY A 305 -6.07 3.03 8.18
N HIS A 306 -4.78 3.14 7.90
CA HIS A 306 -4.15 4.38 7.43
C HIS A 306 -4.37 4.68 5.93
N LYS A 307 -5.15 3.85 5.23
CA LYS A 307 -5.62 4.12 3.87
C LYS A 307 -7.05 4.68 3.92
N TRP A 308 -8.03 3.93 3.52
CA TRP A 308 -9.39 4.44 3.33
C TRP A 308 -10.18 4.67 4.62
N LEU A 309 -9.77 4.07 5.76
CA LEU A 309 -10.37 4.39 7.06
C LEU A 309 -9.88 5.74 7.65
N ASN A 310 -8.88 6.36 7.03
CA ASN A 310 -8.37 7.69 7.39
C ASN A 310 -7.91 7.80 8.86
N VAL A 311 -7.18 6.80 9.36
CA VAL A 311 -6.44 6.92 10.62
C VAL A 311 -4.98 7.34 10.34
N PRO A 312 -4.26 7.92 11.31
CA PRO A 312 -2.86 8.27 11.13
C PRO A 312 -1.96 7.06 10.82
N TYR A 313 -0.84 7.31 10.16
CA TYR A 313 0.25 6.35 10.10
C TYR A 313 0.82 6.13 11.50
N ASP A 314 1.04 4.85 11.87
CA ASP A 314 0.87 3.66 11.07
C ASP A 314 -0.27 2.77 11.62
N CYS A 315 -1.03 2.11 10.74
CA CYS A 315 -2.07 1.17 11.15
C CYS A 315 -2.44 0.21 10.01
N GLY A 316 -2.07 -1.06 10.17
CA GLY A 316 -2.58 -2.20 9.40
C GLY A 316 -3.43 -3.10 10.29
N ILE A 317 -4.25 -3.94 9.69
CA ILE A 317 -5.17 -4.84 10.39
C ILE A 317 -5.09 -6.22 9.73
N ALA A 318 -4.64 -7.20 10.50
CA ALA A 318 -4.69 -8.61 10.14
C ALA A 318 -5.95 -9.23 10.75
N LEU A 319 -6.68 -10.01 9.95
CA LEU A 319 -7.87 -10.72 10.40
C LEU A 319 -7.74 -12.18 9.99
N VAL A 320 -8.07 -13.11 10.89
CA VAL A 320 -7.93 -14.56 10.65
C VAL A 320 -9.14 -15.29 11.21
N ALA A 321 -9.75 -16.15 10.41
CA ALA A 321 -10.92 -16.93 10.80
C ALA A 321 -10.56 -18.03 11.81
N ASP A 322 -9.44 -18.72 11.61
CA ASP A 322 -8.92 -19.72 12.54
C ASP A 322 -8.09 -19.06 13.65
N ARG A 323 -8.76 -18.75 14.76
CA ARG A 323 -8.13 -18.16 15.96
C ARG A 323 -7.02 -19.03 16.53
N THR A 324 -7.14 -20.35 16.43
CA THR A 324 -6.13 -21.27 16.97
C THR A 324 -4.84 -21.17 16.16
N ALA A 325 -4.93 -21.26 14.85
CA ALA A 325 -3.78 -21.10 13.96
C ALA A 325 -3.13 -19.71 14.09
N HIS A 326 -3.95 -18.65 14.25
CA HIS A 326 -3.45 -17.30 14.46
C HIS A 326 -2.66 -17.18 15.76
N ARG A 327 -3.24 -17.66 16.86
CA ARG A 327 -2.58 -17.65 18.16
C ARG A 327 -1.29 -18.47 18.16
N GLN A 328 -1.34 -19.69 17.64
CA GLN A 328 -0.14 -20.56 17.55
C GLN A 328 1.00 -19.94 16.74
N ALA A 329 0.67 -19.14 15.70
CA ALA A 329 1.66 -18.48 14.89
C ALA A 329 2.30 -17.25 15.54
N MET A 330 1.60 -16.59 16.50
CA MET A 330 2.00 -15.28 17.04
C MET A 330 2.35 -15.32 18.51
N SER A 331 1.67 -16.15 19.33
CA SER A 331 1.81 -16.09 20.79
C SER A 331 3.24 -16.39 21.24
N ALA A 332 3.69 -15.60 22.21
CA ALA A 332 4.92 -15.83 22.94
C ALA A 332 4.58 -16.07 24.41
N SER A 333 5.30 -16.99 25.06
CA SER A 333 5.16 -17.25 26.49
C SER A 333 6.49 -17.14 27.21
N ALA A 334 6.47 -16.58 28.42
CA ALA A 334 7.61 -16.58 29.33
C ALA A 334 7.08 -16.56 30.77
N ASP A 335 7.85 -17.09 31.72
CA ASP A 335 7.43 -17.26 33.11
C ASP A 335 7.07 -15.94 33.82
N TYR A 336 7.58 -14.81 33.31
CA TYR A 336 7.29 -13.48 33.87
C TYR A 336 6.09 -12.79 33.21
N PHE A 337 5.42 -13.41 32.23
CA PHE A 337 4.23 -12.83 31.63
C PHE A 337 3.01 -13.06 32.54
N VAL A 338 2.39 -11.98 32.95
CA VAL A 338 1.08 -12.01 33.61
C VAL A 338 0.01 -11.95 32.53
N LEU A 339 -0.33 -13.11 31.98
CA LEU A 339 -1.36 -13.23 30.94
C LEU A 339 -2.76 -13.08 31.58
N ASP A 340 -3.71 -12.59 30.78
CA ASP A 340 -5.11 -12.61 31.15
C ASP A 340 -5.58 -14.05 31.39
N SER A 341 -6.05 -14.35 32.59
CA SER A 341 -6.51 -15.70 32.96
C SER A 341 -7.71 -16.20 32.14
N ALA A 342 -8.48 -15.28 31.55
CA ALA A 342 -9.54 -15.60 30.60
C ALA A 342 -8.98 -15.81 29.16
N GLY A 343 -7.70 -15.48 28.91
CA GLY A 343 -6.98 -15.77 27.66
C GLY A 343 -7.52 -15.07 26.41
N GLN A 344 -8.29 -13.99 26.55
CA GLN A 344 -9.02 -13.40 25.44
C GLN A 344 -8.56 -12.00 25.04
N LEU A 345 -7.84 -11.29 25.91
CA LEU A 345 -7.57 -9.88 25.75
C LEU A 345 -6.07 -9.53 25.65
N ASP A 346 -5.19 -10.51 25.53
CA ASP A 346 -3.76 -10.22 25.37
C ASP A 346 -3.41 -10.03 23.88
N PRO A 347 -3.14 -8.78 23.44
CA PRO A 347 -2.90 -8.50 22.03
C PRO A 347 -1.63 -9.15 21.47
N VAL A 348 -0.68 -9.54 22.31
CA VAL A 348 0.53 -10.29 21.91
C VAL A 348 0.21 -11.62 21.21
N ASP A 349 -0.97 -12.16 21.43
CA ASP A 349 -1.43 -13.38 20.77
C ASP A 349 -1.80 -13.20 19.29
N TRP A 350 -1.87 -11.93 18.81
CA TRP A 350 -2.42 -11.62 17.49
C TRP A 350 -1.48 -10.79 16.59
N THR A 351 -0.28 -10.48 17.05
CA THR A 351 0.69 -9.68 16.29
C THR A 351 2.11 -10.18 16.56
N PRO A 352 3.04 -10.00 15.58
CA PRO A 352 4.43 -10.43 15.76
C PRO A 352 5.23 -9.53 16.70
N GLU A 353 4.76 -8.30 16.98
CA GLU A 353 5.44 -7.37 17.89
C GLU A 353 4.92 -7.55 19.32
N PHE A 354 5.84 -7.62 20.29
CA PHE A 354 5.49 -7.65 21.71
C PHE A 354 5.23 -6.22 22.22
N SER A 355 6.29 -5.43 22.39
CA SER A 355 6.17 -4.04 22.84
C SER A 355 5.75 -3.17 21.67
N ARG A 356 4.55 -2.63 21.74
CA ARG A 356 3.99 -1.87 20.62
C ARG A 356 3.02 -0.79 21.06
N ARG A 357 2.83 0.14 20.18
CA ARG A 357 1.94 1.29 20.28
C ARG A 357 0.46 0.86 20.27
N ALA A 358 -0.39 1.60 20.96
CA ALA A 358 -1.84 1.37 21.04
C ALA A 358 -2.58 1.91 19.79
N ARG A 359 -2.33 1.33 18.61
CA ARG A 359 -2.88 1.76 17.30
C ARG A 359 -4.40 1.74 17.23
N ALA A 360 -5.02 0.80 17.96
CA ALA A 360 -6.47 0.63 17.94
C ALA A 360 -7.23 1.81 18.54
N LEU A 361 -6.61 2.66 19.35
CA LEU A 361 -7.26 3.85 19.90
C LEU A 361 -7.67 4.82 18.79
N ALA A 362 -6.81 5.04 17.78
CA ALA A 362 -7.14 5.85 16.61
C ALA A 362 -8.25 5.20 15.76
N VAL A 363 -8.22 3.89 15.57
CA VAL A 363 -9.25 3.13 14.85
C VAL A 363 -10.60 3.21 15.58
N TYR A 364 -10.58 2.99 16.90
CA TYR A 364 -11.79 3.13 17.73
C TYR A 364 -12.41 4.53 17.60
N ALA A 365 -11.58 5.58 17.68
CA ALA A 365 -12.06 6.97 17.58
C ALA A 365 -12.59 7.29 16.18
N ALA A 366 -11.92 6.82 15.11
CA ALA A 366 -12.39 6.95 13.74
C ALA A 366 -13.77 6.32 13.55
N LEU A 367 -13.92 5.05 13.94
CA LEU A 367 -15.16 4.32 13.79
C LEU A 367 -16.29 4.88 14.69
N ARG A 368 -15.93 5.33 15.89
CA ARG A 368 -16.88 5.95 16.81
C ARG A 368 -17.39 7.29 16.31
N SER A 369 -16.51 8.06 15.64
CA SER A 369 -16.85 9.35 15.05
C SER A 369 -17.70 9.22 13.78
N LEU A 370 -17.33 8.30 12.88
CA LEU A 370 -18.05 8.07 11.63
C LEU A 370 -19.38 7.33 11.85
N GLY A 371 -19.37 6.32 12.70
CA GLY A 371 -20.44 5.33 12.72
C GLY A 371 -20.55 4.58 11.38
N ARG A 372 -21.54 3.73 11.25
CA ARG A 372 -21.79 2.99 9.99
C ARG A 372 -22.17 3.91 8.83
N SER A 373 -23.00 4.92 9.09
CA SER A 373 -23.44 5.85 8.05
C SER A 373 -22.32 6.74 7.55
N GLY A 374 -21.50 7.31 8.44
CA GLY A 374 -20.39 8.17 8.04
C GLY A 374 -19.29 7.41 7.28
N LEU A 375 -19.01 6.14 7.66
CA LEU A 375 -18.08 5.30 6.90
C LEU A 375 -18.63 5.00 5.50
N ARG A 376 -19.91 4.65 5.40
CA ARG A 376 -20.59 4.46 4.12
C ARG A 376 -20.50 5.70 3.23
N ASP A 377 -20.82 6.86 3.79
CA ASP A 377 -20.79 8.13 3.07
C ASP A 377 -19.37 8.50 2.62
N LEU A 378 -18.35 8.18 3.42
CA LEU A 378 -16.94 8.36 3.05
C LEU A 378 -16.57 7.48 1.85
N VAL A 379 -16.91 6.19 1.90
CA VAL A 379 -16.61 5.24 0.81
C VAL A 379 -17.32 5.64 -0.47
N ASP A 380 -18.62 5.92 -0.41
CA ASP A 380 -19.41 6.25 -1.58
C ASP A 380 -18.98 7.58 -2.19
N ARG A 381 -18.73 8.62 -1.39
CA ARG A 381 -18.22 9.90 -1.87
C ARG A 381 -16.87 9.78 -2.57
N CYS A 382 -15.93 9.01 -2.03
CA CYS A 382 -14.64 8.80 -2.69
C CYS A 382 -14.80 8.12 -4.05
N CYS A 383 -15.69 7.13 -4.16
CA CYS A 383 -15.97 6.46 -5.42
C CYS A 383 -16.66 7.39 -6.43
N ASP A 384 -17.65 8.17 -5.99
CA ASP A 384 -18.37 9.12 -6.87
C ASP A 384 -17.44 10.22 -7.39
N LEU A 385 -16.54 10.72 -6.55
CA LEU A 385 -15.52 11.69 -6.93
C LEU A 385 -14.49 11.11 -7.89
N ALA A 386 -14.10 9.85 -7.73
CA ALA A 386 -13.21 9.17 -8.67
C ALA A 386 -13.88 8.98 -10.03
N ASP A 387 -15.16 8.63 -10.05
CA ASP A 387 -15.94 8.49 -11.28
C ASP A 387 -16.14 9.83 -12.01
N ASP A 388 -16.44 10.93 -11.28
CA ASP A 388 -16.48 12.29 -11.84
C ASP A 388 -15.12 12.67 -12.46
N ALA A 389 -14.03 12.42 -11.75
CA ALA A 389 -12.67 12.66 -12.26
C ALA A 389 -12.40 11.84 -13.54
N ALA A 390 -12.69 10.54 -13.53
CA ALA A 390 -12.49 9.65 -14.67
C ALA A 390 -13.28 10.11 -15.90
N THR A 391 -14.55 10.46 -15.72
CA THR A 391 -15.44 10.93 -16.79
C THR A 391 -14.91 12.21 -17.43
N ARG A 392 -14.48 13.17 -16.62
CA ARG A 392 -13.96 14.46 -17.09
C ARG A 392 -12.59 14.32 -17.73
N LEU A 393 -11.70 13.51 -17.16
CA LEU A 393 -10.38 13.21 -17.76
C LEU A 393 -10.54 12.48 -19.08
N ALA A 394 -11.48 11.54 -19.18
CA ALA A 394 -11.78 10.85 -20.42
C ALA A 394 -12.30 11.80 -21.52
N ALA A 395 -12.83 12.97 -21.21
CA ALA A 395 -13.25 13.96 -22.17
C ALA A 395 -12.10 14.79 -22.77
N LEU A 396 -10.92 14.76 -22.13
CA LEU A 396 -9.73 15.49 -22.62
C LEU A 396 -9.13 14.82 -23.87
N PRO A 397 -8.68 15.61 -24.86
CA PRO A 397 -8.05 15.06 -26.05
C PRO A 397 -6.82 14.21 -25.71
N GLY A 398 -6.73 13.01 -26.29
CA GLY A 398 -5.62 12.10 -26.10
C GLY A 398 -5.60 11.35 -24.77
N VAL A 399 -6.58 11.52 -23.90
CA VAL A 399 -6.68 10.80 -22.62
C VAL A 399 -7.52 9.54 -22.77
N THR A 400 -6.96 8.42 -22.30
CA THR A 400 -7.65 7.13 -22.19
C THR A 400 -7.69 6.71 -20.73
N VAL A 401 -8.89 6.38 -20.21
CA VAL A 401 -9.07 5.74 -18.90
C VAL A 401 -8.87 4.23 -19.08
N LEU A 402 -7.81 3.69 -18.45
CA LEU A 402 -7.37 2.31 -18.66
C LEU A 402 -8.14 1.30 -17.79
N ASN A 403 -8.73 1.76 -16.69
CA ASN A 403 -9.52 0.93 -15.77
C ASN A 403 -11.03 1.16 -15.90
N ALA A 404 -11.48 1.63 -17.07
CA ALA A 404 -12.90 1.79 -17.36
C ALA A 404 -13.61 0.43 -17.33
N THR A 405 -14.72 0.35 -16.60
CA THR A 405 -15.59 -0.83 -16.50
C THR A 405 -16.95 -0.60 -17.17
N GLY A 406 -17.26 0.67 -17.49
CA GLY A 406 -18.45 1.09 -18.20
C GLY A 406 -18.12 1.84 -19.47
N ASP A 407 -19.14 2.08 -20.31
CA ASP A 407 -19.01 2.87 -21.53
C ASP A 407 -19.13 4.37 -21.23
N ARG A 408 -18.43 5.20 -21.99
CA ARG A 408 -18.59 6.65 -21.96
C ARG A 408 -20.04 7.04 -22.26
N GLY A 409 -20.69 7.73 -21.28
CA GLY A 409 -22.08 8.14 -21.44
C GLY A 409 -23.10 7.03 -21.24
N GLY A 410 -22.66 5.83 -20.82
CA GLY A 410 -23.53 4.76 -20.38
C GLY A 410 -24.20 5.03 -19.04
N PRO A 411 -25.18 4.22 -18.65
CA PRO A 411 -25.99 4.44 -17.43
C PRO A 411 -25.27 4.11 -16.12
N GLY A 412 -24.03 3.65 -16.13
CA GLY A 412 -23.24 3.24 -14.96
C GLY A 412 -21.97 4.06 -14.78
N PRO A 413 -21.28 3.87 -13.64
CA PRO A 413 -20.00 4.52 -13.38
C PRO A 413 -18.93 4.05 -14.38
N LEU A 414 -18.04 4.96 -14.76
CA LEU A 414 -16.92 4.66 -15.66
C LEU A 414 -15.85 3.82 -14.96
N VAL A 415 -15.62 4.07 -13.65
CA VAL A 415 -14.68 3.30 -12.82
C VAL A 415 -15.42 2.64 -11.66
N ALA A 416 -14.99 1.42 -11.30
CA ALA A 416 -15.72 0.61 -10.31
C ALA A 416 -15.52 1.08 -8.87
N LEU A 417 -14.37 1.69 -8.56
CA LEU A 417 -13.97 2.05 -7.20
C LEU A 417 -13.34 3.46 -7.16
N ASN A 418 -12.46 3.72 -6.22
CA ASN A 418 -11.82 5.00 -5.95
C ASN A 418 -10.49 5.23 -6.71
N GLN A 419 -10.14 4.37 -7.67
CA GLN A 419 -8.94 4.47 -8.50
C GLN A 419 -9.29 4.97 -9.89
N VAL A 420 -8.48 5.91 -10.41
CA VAL A 420 -8.53 6.36 -11.80
C VAL A 420 -7.15 6.15 -12.42
N LEU A 421 -7.09 5.33 -13.44
CA LEU A 421 -5.87 5.02 -14.18
C LEU A 421 -5.97 5.57 -15.58
N ILE A 422 -5.14 6.55 -15.92
CA ILE A 422 -5.17 7.18 -17.24
C ILE A 422 -3.84 7.05 -17.97
N ARG A 423 -3.94 7.11 -19.29
CA ARG A 423 -2.82 7.30 -20.21
C ARG A 423 -3.07 8.53 -21.05
N VAL A 424 -2.00 9.27 -21.33
CA VAL A 424 -2.03 10.41 -22.25
C VAL A 424 -1.27 10.03 -23.51
N ASP A 425 -1.96 9.96 -24.62
CA ASP A 425 -1.39 9.72 -25.94
C ASP A 425 -1.39 11.01 -26.77
N ASP A 426 -0.49 11.13 -27.73
CA ASP A 426 -0.37 12.29 -28.59
C ASP A 426 -1.63 12.43 -29.48
N PRO A 427 -2.43 13.50 -29.33
CA PRO A 427 -3.65 13.71 -30.10
C PRO A 427 -3.41 14.10 -31.55
N SER A 428 -2.15 14.31 -31.98
CA SER A 428 -1.84 14.76 -33.36
C SER A 428 -2.30 13.73 -34.38
N PRO A 429 -2.97 14.17 -35.48
CA PRO A 429 -3.39 13.28 -36.55
C PRO A 429 -2.20 12.52 -37.20
N ALA A 430 -2.45 11.31 -37.66
CA ALA A 430 -1.40 10.49 -38.32
C ALA A 430 -0.77 11.18 -39.56
N ALA A 431 -1.50 12.10 -40.22
CA ALA A 431 -1.04 12.87 -41.36
C ALA A 431 0.09 13.87 -41.02
N ASP A 432 0.01 14.52 -39.82
CA ASP A 432 1.09 15.44 -39.38
C ASP A 432 2.37 14.70 -38.97
N ARG A 433 2.29 13.39 -38.81
CA ARG A 433 3.41 12.51 -38.41
C ARG A 433 4.27 12.06 -39.57
N ALA A 434 3.79 12.15 -40.81
CA ALA A 434 4.50 11.74 -42.01
C ALA A 434 5.70 12.66 -42.36
N HIS A 435 5.75 13.86 -41.78
CA HIS A 435 6.78 14.88 -42.06
C HIS A 435 7.82 15.02 -40.92
N ASP A 436 7.78 14.16 -39.88
CA ASP A 436 8.78 14.16 -38.80
C ASP A 436 10.01 13.34 -39.22
N PRO A 437 11.18 13.97 -39.46
CA PRO A 437 12.39 13.28 -39.95
C PRO A 437 13.08 12.43 -38.87
N ARG A 438 12.51 12.36 -37.66
CA ARG A 438 13.06 11.54 -36.58
C ARG A 438 12.73 10.06 -36.78
N PRO A 439 13.68 9.12 -36.47
CA PRO A 439 13.40 7.70 -36.59
C PRO A 439 12.10 7.35 -35.86
N ALA A 440 11.27 6.53 -36.49
CA ALA A 440 9.94 6.14 -36.00
C ALA A 440 10.04 5.46 -34.63
N VAL A 441 10.14 6.26 -33.58
CA VAL A 441 9.89 5.80 -32.23
C VAL A 441 8.41 5.45 -32.21
N GLY A 442 8.08 4.16 -31.99
CA GLY A 442 6.71 3.68 -32.06
C GLY A 442 5.76 4.55 -31.21
N THR A 443 4.54 4.70 -31.68
CA THR A 443 3.50 5.54 -31.04
C THR A 443 3.35 5.24 -29.53
N ALA A 444 3.57 3.98 -29.12
CA ALA A 444 3.55 3.56 -27.72
C ALA A 444 4.63 4.25 -26.88
N ALA A 445 5.88 4.34 -27.36
CA ALA A 445 6.98 4.98 -26.63
C ALA A 445 6.80 6.51 -26.53
N ARG A 446 6.13 7.13 -27.52
CA ARG A 446 5.79 8.56 -27.50
C ARG A 446 4.73 8.86 -26.44
N GLY A 447 3.64 8.08 -26.38
CA GLY A 447 2.63 8.16 -25.35
C GLY A 447 3.20 7.91 -23.93
N ASP A 448 4.16 6.97 -23.78
CA ASP A 448 4.84 6.73 -22.52
C ASP A 448 5.63 7.95 -22.03
N ARG A 449 6.37 8.61 -22.93
CA ARG A 449 7.08 9.85 -22.59
C ARG A 449 6.13 10.98 -22.21
N LEU A 450 5.04 11.13 -22.97
CA LEU A 450 4.04 12.17 -22.72
C LEU A 450 3.37 11.95 -21.37
N THR A 451 2.90 10.73 -21.08
CA THR A 451 2.28 10.38 -19.80
C THR A 451 3.20 10.66 -18.61
N ARG A 452 4.49 10.23 -18.69
CA ARG A 452 5.47 10.51 -17.62
C ARG A 452 5.71 12.00 -17.43
N ARG A 453 5.81 12.76 -18.53
CA ARG A 453 6.02 14.21 -18.50
C ARG A 453 4.84 14.93 -17.86
N VAL A 454 3.61 14.63 -18.28
CA VAL A 454 2.39 15.22 -17.72
C VAL A 454 2.31 14.90 -16.22
N THR A 455 2.56 13.64 -15.82
CA THR A 455 2.58 13.24 -14.42
C THR A 455 3.59 14.07 -13.60
N ALA A 456 4.80 14.23 -14.11
CA ALA A 456 5.84 15.01 -13.44
C ALA A 456 5.46 16.50 -13.34
N ALA A 457 4.89 17.08 -14.40
CA ALA A 457 4.46 18.48 -14.43
C ALA A 457 3.35 18.77 -13.41
N VAL A 458 2.32 17.92 -13.32
CA VAL A 458 1.24 18.03 -12.33
C VAL A 458 1.80 18.01 -10.90
N THR A 459 2.66 17.04 -10.60
CA THR A 459 3.28 16.93 -9.27
C THR A 459 4.19 18.11 -8.96
N ALA A 460 5.00 18.56 -9.94
CA ALA A 460 5.88 19.72 -9.80
C ALA A 460 5.12 21.04 -9.65
N GLY A 461 3.92 21.17 -10.22
CA GLY A 461 3.05 22.32 -10.03
C GLY A 461 2.56 22.50 -8.59
N GLY A 462 2.45 21.39 -7.84
CA GLY A 462 2.06 21.41 -6.42
C GLY A 462 0.57 21.60 -6.17
N GLU A 463 -0.22 21.73 -7.23
CA GLU A 463 -1.68 21.87 -7.12
C GLU A 463 -2.36 20.55 -6.75
N ALA A 464 -1.89 19.46 -7.34
CA ALA A 464 -2.30 18.09 -7.00
C ALA A 464 -1.08 17.17 -6.97
N TYR A 465 -1.18 16.10 -6.19
CA TYR A 465 -0.18 15.03 -6.19
C TYR A 465 -0.76 13.78 -6.82
N VAL A 466 -0.15 13.33 -7.90
CA VAL A 466 -0.53 12.11 -8.64
C VAL A 466 0.69 11.19 -8.75
N THR A 467 0.48 9.91 -9.05
CA THR A 467 1.59 8.96 -9.19
C THR A 467 1.67 8.37 -10.59
N GLY A 468 2.90 8.27 -11.10
CA GLY A 468 3.19 7.48 -12.29
C GLY A 468 3.24 5.99 -11.96
N THR A 469 2.85 5.17 -12.93
CA THR A 469 2.95 3.71 -12.85
C THR A 469 3.24 3.12 -14.24
N VAL A 470 3.49 1.82 -14.27
CA VAL A 470 3.53 1.04 -15.51
C VAL A 470 2.40 0.01 -15.45
N TRP A 471 1.49 0.07 -16.41
CA TRP A 471 0.40 -0.88 -16.54
C TRP A 471 0.48 -1.59 -17.89
N ARG A 472 0.56 -2.91 -17.86
CA ARG A 472 0.71 -3.76 -19.07
C ARG A 472 1.86 -3.28 -20.00
N GLY A 473 3.00 -2.95 -19.40
CA GLY A 473 4.19 -2.50 -20.12
C GLY A 473 4.12 -1.05 -20.64
N ARG A 474 3.07 -0.29 -20.30
CA ARG A 474 2.85 1.10 -20.76
C ARG A 474 2.80 2.06 -19.56
N ALA A 475 3.40 3.25 -19.73
CA ALA A 475 3.31 4.28 -18.71
C ALA A 475 1.85 4.76 -18.53
N ALA A 476 1.45 4.92 -17.27
CA ALA A 476 0.15 5.43 -16.87
C ALA A 476 0.29 6.39 -15.68
N MET A 477 -0.73 7.22 -15.47
CA MET A 477 -0.90 8.09 -14.32
C MET A 477 -2.07 7.60 -13.50
N ARG A 478 -1.89 7.58 -12.18
CA ARG A 478 -2.93 7.11 -11.26
C ARG A 478 -3.32 8.20 -10.28
N LEU A 479 -4.64 8.32 -10.07
CA LEU A 479 -5.26 9.09 -9.02
C LEU A 479 -6.01 8.13 -8.09
N SER A 480 -5.78 8.26 -6.77
CA SER A 480 -6.48 7.50 -5.73
C SER A 480 -7.28 8.46 -4.86
N VAL A 481 -8.60 8.40 -4.91
CA VAL A 481 -9.46 9.27 -4.11
C VAL A 481 -9.81 8.55 -2.81
N SER A 482 -9.15 8.91 -1.71
CA SER A 482 -9.28 8.20 -0.43
C SER A 482 -9.42 9.13 0.78
N ASN A 483 -9.17 10.43 0.62
CA ASN A 483 -9.16 11.38 1.73
C ASN A 483 -10.58 11.84 2.08
N TRP A 484 -10.89 11.83 3.38
CA TRP A 484 -12.17 12.24 3.92
C TRP A 484 -12.54 13.70 3.63
N ALA A 485 -11.55 14.58 3.45
CA ALA A 485 -11.72 16.00 3.19
C ALA A 485 -11.80 16.35 1.70
N THR A 486 -11.55 15.38 0.80
CA THR A 486 -11.67 15.63 -0.65
C THR A 486 -13.13 15.88 -1.03
N THR A 487 -13.34 16.96 -1.77
CA THR A 487 -14.65 17.36 -2.33
C THR A 487 -14.54 17.53 -3.84
N ARG A 488 -15.66 17.91 -4.47
CA ARG A 488 -15.68 18.21 -5.91
C ARG A 488 -14.72 19.34 -6.27
N ARG A 489 -14.54 20.34 -5.40
CA ARG A 489 -13.58 21.44 -5.61
C ARG A 489 -12.16 20.94 -5.83
N GLU A 490 -11.71 19.98 -5.03
CA GLU A 490 -10.36 19.41 -5.15
C GLU A 490 -10.23 18.57 -6.42
N ILE A 491 -11.27 17.88 -6.83
CA ILE A 491 -11.31 17.19 -8.14
C ILE A 491 -11.27 18.19 -9.29
N ASP A 492 -12.02 19.31 -9.19
CA ASP A 492 -11.98 20.38 -10.20
C ASP A 492 -10.57 20.92 -10.39
N ARG A 493 -9.86 21.19 -9.29
CA ARG A 493 -8.47 21.66 -9.27
C ARG A 493 -7.52 20.62 -9.90
N ALA A 494 -7.65 19.36 -9.53
CA ALA A 494 -6.79 18.29 -10.05
C ALA A 494 -7.00 18.07 -11.56
N VAL A 495 -8.23 18.02 -12.02
CA VAL A 495 -8.56 17.86 -13.45
C VAL A 495 -8.03 19.06 -14.26
N ALA A 496 -8.20 20.29 -13.74
CA ALA A 496 -7.66 21.49 -14.38
C ALA A 496 -6.13 21.45 -14.49
N ALA A 497 -5.42 21.09 -13.41
CA ALA A 497 -3.96 20.97 -13.43
C ALA A 497 -3.46 19.89 -14.43
N ILE A 498 -4.18 18.77 -14.55
CA ILE A 498 -3.85 17.73 -15.54
C ILE A 498 -4.11 18.25 -16.95
N ALA A 499 -5.24 18.94 -17.20
CA ALA A 499 -5.56 19.49 -18.50
C ALA A 499 -4.53 20.55 -18.95
N GLU A 500 -4.10 21.44 -18.06
CA GLU A 500 -3.04 22.41 -18.29
C GLU A 500 -1.71 21.75 -18.65
N ALA A 501 -1.29 20.77 -17.85
CA ALA A 501 -0.06 20.02 -18.12
C ALA A 501 -0.08 19.27 -19.47
N ILE A 502 -1.23 18.77 -19.90
CA ILE A 502 -1.42 18.16 -21.23
C ILE A 502 -1.28 19.22 -22.31
N ALA A 503 -1.94 20.38 -22.16
CA ALA A 503 -1.88 21.48 -23.12
C ALA A 503 -0.45 22.02 -23.30
N ASP A 504 0.27 22.22 -22.19
CA ASP A 504 1.67 22.67 -22.20
C ASP A 504 2.59 21.67 -22.90
N ALA A 505 2.44 20.39 -22.58
CA ALA A 505 3.23 19.33 -23.20
C ALA A 505 2.97 19.24 -24.73
N ALA A 506 1.71 19.44 -25.16
CA ALA A 506 1.35 19.49 -26.57
C ALA A 506 1.89 20.76 -27.27
N ALA A 507 1.87 21.92 -26.61
CA ALA A 507 2.41 23.16 -27.15
C ALA A 507 3.94 23.11 -27.33
N GLU A 508 4.67 22.51 -26.39
CA GLU A 508 6.13 22.31 -26.54
C GLU A 508 6.47 21.30 -27.65
N ALA A 509 5.67 20.23 -27.78
CA ALA A 509 5.88 19.26 -28.87
C ALA A 509 5.74 19.92 -30.26
N ARG A 510 4.84 20.90 -30.38
CA ARG A 510 4.68 21.69 -31.63
C ARG A 510 5.83 22.67 -31.88
N ARG A 511 6.44 23.23 -30.84
CA ARG A 511 7.58 24.19 -31.00
C ARG A 511 8.88 23.54 -31.46
N GLY A 512 8.99 22.21 -31.42
CA GLY A 512 10.21 21.50 -31.75
C GLY A 512 11.33 21.72 -30.70
N PRO A 513 12.47 20.99 -30.82
CA PRO A 513 13.59 21.24 -29.93
C PRO A 513 14.15 22.63 -30.20
N VAL A 514 14.23 23.47 -29.20
CA VAL A 514 15.04 24.70 -29.22
C VAL A 514 16.46 24.25 -29.61
N ARG A 515 16.93 24.63 -30.79
CA ARG A 515 18.34 24.41 -31.17
C ARG A 515 19.15 25.06 -30.06
N PRO A 516 20.07 24.35 -29.38
CA PRO A 516 20.98 25.01 -28.47
C PRO A 516 21.70 26.08 -29.29
N GLY A 517 21.45 27.35 -28.94
CA GLY A 517 22.23 28.44 -29.51
C GLY A 517 23.67 28.08 -29.30
N THR A 518 24.48 28.22 -30.37
CA THR A 518 25.93 28.07 -30.34
C THR A 518 26.46 29.08 -29.33
N VAL A 519 26.55 28.66 -28.07
CA VAL A 519 27.35 29.37 -27.08
C VAL A 519 28.78 29.12 -27.49
N THR A 520 29.37 30.12 -28.19
CA THR A 520 30.83 30.19 -28.40
C THR A 520 31.44 30.31 -27.02
N VAL A 521 31.84 29.19 -26.43
CA VAL A 521 32.65 29.15 -25.22
C VAL A 521 34.04 29.63 -25.67
N PRO A 522 34.59 30.76 -25.10
CA PRO A 522 35.97 31.12 -25.33
C PRO A 522 36.86 29.98 -24.85
N ALA A 523 37.82 29.57 -25.64
CA ALA A 523 38.79 28.53 -25.32
C ALA A 523 39.49 28.92 -24.00
N MET A 524 39.09 28.28 -22.90
CA MET A 524 39.81 28.30 -21.64
C MET A 524 41.08 27.45 -21.82
N ALA A 525 42.25 28.06 -21.64
CA ALA A 525 43.52 27.36 -21.59
C ALA A 525 43.47 26.25 -20.57
N GLY A 526 43.78 25.02 -20.98
CA GLY A 526 43.70 23.84 -20.14
C GLY A 526 44.66 23.94 -18.93
N PRO A 527 44.28 23.40 -17.79
CA PRO A 527 45.14 23.35 -16.60
C PRO A 527 46.34 22.42 -16.88
N ALA A 528 47.52 22.84 -16.44
CA ALA A 528 48.76 22.10 -16.53
C ALA A 528 48.64 20.73 -15.86
N ARG A 529 49.18 19.73 -16.54
CA ARG A 529 49.20 18.30 -16.11
C ARG A 529 50.00 18.20 -14.80
N PRO A 530 49.49 17.55 -13.77
CA PRO A 530 50.29 17.32 -12.56
C PRO A 530 51.40 16.30 -12.82
N PRO A 531 52.54 16.39 -12.12
CA PRO A 531 53.67 15.49 -12.30
C PRO A 531 53.32 14.07 -11.83
N ARG A 532 53.88 13.06 -12.53
CA ARG A 532 53.75 11.65 -12.16
C ARG A 532 54.40 11.40 -10.80
N PRO A 533 53.82 10.52 -9.97
CA PRO A 533 54.50 10.04 -8.75
C PRO A 533 55.74 9.22 -9.13
N ARG A 534 56.83 9.43 -8.43
CA ARG A 534 58.02 8.59 -8.49
C ARG A 534 57.74 7.26 -7.80
N ASP A 535 58.24 6.20 -8.37
CA ASP A 535 58.28 4.87 -7.79
C ASP A 535 58.90 4.90 -6.39
N ALA A 536 58.22 4.36 -5.39
CA ALA A 536 58.73 4.09 -4.07
C ALA A 536 59.00 2.60 -3.95
N ASP A 537 60.22 2.27 -3.57
CA ASP A 537 60.76 0.93 -3.31
C ASP A 537 59.98 0.18 -2.22
N PRO A 538 60.01 -1.15 -2.26
CA PRO A 538 59.36 -2.00 -1.28
C PRO A 538 60.21 -2.16 -0.02
N HIS A 539 59.61 -1.97 1.15
CA HIS A 539 60.18 -2.42 2.42
C HIS A 539 59.45 -3.71 2.88
N PRO A 540 60.22 -4.68 3.40
CA PRO A 540 59.70 -5.95 3.89
C PRO A 540 59.34 -5.82 5.38
N ASP A 541 58.39 -6.57 5.85
CA ASP A 541 58.34 -7.35 7.08
C ASP A 541 56.91 -7.51 7.56
N GLY A 542 56.52 -8.79 7.55
CA GLY A 542 55.26 -9.22 8.10
C GLY A 542 55.26 -9.29 9.62
N VAL A 543 54.08 -9.40 10.18
CA VAL A 543 53.64 -10.29 11.29
C VAL A 543 52.10 -10.18 11.41
N PRO A 544 51.37 -11.30 11.62
CA PRO A 544 49.92 -11.35 11.69
C PRO A 544 49.41 -11.16 13.12
N LEU A 545 48.26 -10.51 13.23
CA LEU A 545 47.23 -10.83 14.24
C LEU A 545 45.85 -10.43 13.69
#